data_525bd6a303bd9fdda5fd08bc9f57a16f
#
_entry.id   525bd6a303bd9fdda5fd08bc9f57a16f
#
_cell.length_a   1.000
_cell.length_b   1.000
_cell.length_c   1.000
_cell.angle_alpha   90.00
_cell.angle_beta   90.00
_cell.angle_gamma   90.00
#
_symmetry.space_group_name_H-M   'P 1'
#
loop_
_entity.id
_entity.type
_entity.pdbx_description
1 polymer ?
#
loop_
_entity_poly.entity_id
_entity_poly.type
_entity_poly.pdbx_seq_one_letter_code
_entity_poly.pdbx_strand_id
1 'polypeptide(L)'
;MGQCACPPSFRLGGRPRWPSLFSCSPWPGKCRTSLLSLSLLLGLGACQPAPYELSTRHTSANQNERIAFLILHYTDEDDARSLRLLTEPEHKVSAHYLIPRDTDERPLPVYQLVPDSQRAWHAGRSRWHQYAGLNASSLGIEIVNLGYPPEDELLPAHQRHWQPYTQAQIAAIGALTQELVQRYQIPPTQVLAHSDIAPERKQDPGPHFPWRELALHHGVGAWPDEARVTALRQQPAPAWDALTWQQQLARYGYGIASSGTWDEQSRAAMRAFQLHFRPTQVSGEPDAECQAILMALLERYFPEPG
;
A
#
# COMPACT_ATOMS: atom_id res chain seq x y z
N MET A 1 -41.98 -1.61 2.83
CA MET A 1 -42.15 -0.28 2.26
C MET A 1 -40.79 0.40 2.34
N GLY A 2 -39.99 0.29 1.31
CA GLY A 2 -38.63 0.89 1.22
C GLY A 2 -38.54 1.65 -0.09
N GLN A 3 -38.40 2.97 0.00
CA GLN A 3 -38.35 3.88 -1.13
C GLN A 3 -36.97 3.83 -1.78
N CYS A 4 -36.93 3.58 -3.10
CA CYS A 4 -35.75 3.80 -3.94
C CYS A 4 -35.59 5.31 -4.18
N ALA A 5 -34.48 5.89 -3.76
CA ALA A 5 -34.09 7.26 -4.06
C ALA A 5 -33.24 7.30 -5.35
N CYS A 6 -33.68 8.07 -6.35
CA CYS A 6 -32.91 8.42 -7.54
C CYS A 6 -31.96 9.59 -7.25
N PRO A 7 -30.75 9.62 -7.82
CA PRO A 7 -29.85 10.77 -7.71
C PRO A 7 -30.26 11.93 -8.62
N PRO A 8 -29.88 13.18 -8.32
CA PRO A 8 -30.27 14.39 -9.03
C PRO A 8 -29.60 14.56 -10.40
N SER A 9 -30.34 15.04 -11.36
CA SER A 9 -29.91 15.39 -12.70
C SER A 9 -29.06 16.67 -12.73
N PHE A 10 -27.88 16.60 -13.32
CA PHE A 10 -27.07 17.76 -13.68
C PHE A 10 -27.61 18.45 -14.92
N ARG A 11 -27.88 19.76 -14.82
CA ARG A 11 -28.20 20.64 -15.96
C ARG A 11 -26.86 21.19 -16.52
N LEU A 12 -26.63 20.89 -17.80
CA LEU A 12 -25.60 21.58 -18.59
C LEU A 12 -26.27 22.77 -19.32
N GLY A 13 -25.80 23.98 -18.99
CA GLY A 13 -26.10 25.19 -19.72
C GLY A 13 -25.06 25.46 -20.80
N GLY A 14 -25.51 26.07 -21.94
CA GLY A 14 -24.58 26.71 -22.86
C GLY A 14 -24.69 26.18 -24.30
N ARG A 15 -25.56 26.77 -25.13
CA ARG A 15 -25.56 26.60 -26.59
C ARG A 15 -24.64 27.66 -27.22
N PRO A 16 -23.76 27.33 -28.18
CA PRO A 16 -23.17 28.31 -29.07
C PRO A 16 -24.11 28.73 -30.18
N ARG A 17 -24.21 30.04 -30.48
CA ARG A 17 -24.90 30.64 -31.58
C ARG A 17 -24.08 30.47 -32.86
N TRP A 18 -24.75 30.00 -33.94
CA TRP A 18 -24.25 30.08 -35.32
C TRP A 18 -25.06 31.10 -36.12
N PRO A 19 -24.42 31.85 -37.04
CA PRO A 19 -25.08 32.93 -37.77
C PRO A 19 -25.89 32.40 -38.96
N SER A 20 -27.05 33.04 -39.13
CA SER A 20 -27.98 32.84 -40.26
C SER A 20 -27.48 33.59 -41.52
N LEU A 21 -27.31 32.89 -42.61
CA LEU A 21 -27.38 33.46 -43.96
C LEU A 21 -27.81 32.36 -44.95
N PHE A 22 -29.03 32.44 -45.49
CA PHE A 22 -29.32 32.18 -46.89
C PHE A 22 -30.77 32.55 -47.17
N SER A 23 -30.94 33.55 -48.04
CA SER A 23 -32.20 33.95 -48.65
C SER A 23 -32.55 32.99 -49.79
N CYS A 24 -33.81 32.52 -49.85
CA CYS A 24 -34.36 31.91 -51.06
C CYS A 24 -35.70 32.48 -51.38
N SER A 25 -35.81 32.89 -52.63
CA SER A 25 -36.99 33.43 -53.31
C SER A 25 -38.11 32.35 -53.59
N PRO A 26 -39.35 32.76 -53.81
CA PRO A 26 -40.51 31.85 -53.92
C PRO A 26 -40.75 31.42 -55.37
N TRP A 27 -41.01 30.11 -55.56
CA TRP A 27 -41.63 29.59 -56.77
C TRP A 27 -42.80 28.64 -56.37
N PRO A 28 -43.99 28.72 -57.09
CA PRO A 28 -45.16 27.97 -56.70
C PRO A 28 -45.22 26.60 -57.33
N GLY A 29 -45.15 25.56 -56.55
CA GLY A 29 -45.33 24.17 -56.98
C GLY A 29 -46.22 23.44 -55.99
N LYS A 30 -47.36 22.92 -56.49
CA LYS A 30 -48.32 22.15 -55.72
C LYS A 30 -47.69 20.91 -55.12
N CYS A 31 -47.58 20.85 -53.78
CA CYS A 31 -47.07 19.66 -53.09
C CYS A 31 -48.26 18.91 -52.46
N ARG A 32 -48.44 17.66 -52.89
CA ARG A 32 -49.37 16.69 -52.29
C ARG A 32 -48.83 16.37 -50.89
N THR A 33 -49.62 16.59 -49.89
CA THR A 33 -49.43 16.18 -48.54
C THR A 33 -49.46 14.67 -48.38
N SER A 34 -48.33 14.01 -48.35
CA SER A 34 -48.23 12.66 -47.84
C SER A 34 -47.86 12.77 -46.32
N LEU A 35 -48.82 12.46 -45.49
CA LEU A 35 -48.67 12.30 -44.06
C LEU A 35 -47.83 11.05 -43.80
N LEU A 36 -46.49 11.19 -43.69
CA LEU A 36 -45.63 10.17 -43.11
C LEU A 36 -45.69 10.30 -41.57
N SER A 37 -46.48 9.44 -40.97
CA SER A 37 -46.52 9.24 -39.54
C SER A 37 -45.18 8.65 -39.09
N LEU A 38 -44.26 9.49 -38.56
CA LEU A 38 -43.02 9.07 -37.92
C LEU A 38 -43.37 8.56 -36.53
N SER A 39 -43.64 7.27 -36.41
CA SER A 39 -43.82 6.58 -35.14
C SER A 39 -42.47 6.56 -34.41
N LEU A 40 -42.30 7.48 -33.46
CA LEU A 40 -41.15 7.49 -32.52
C LEU A 40 -41.35 6.33 -31.55
N LEU A 41 -40.79 5.16 -31.88
CA LEU A 41 -40.64 4.04 -30.97
C LEU A 41 -39.66 4.45 -29.86
N LEU A 42 -40.18 5.04 -28.79
CA LEU A 42 -39.49 5.11 -27.49
C LEU A 42 -39.33 3.67 -27.00
N GLY A 43 -38.17 3.09 -27.27
CA GLY A 43 -37.72 1.84 -26.66
C GLY A 43 -37.58 2.04 -25.15
N LEU A 44 -38.66 1.78 -24.42
CA LEU A 44 -38.56 1.52 -22.97
C LEU A 44 -37.71 0.26 -22.83
N GLY A 45 -36.41 0.43 -22.56
CA GLY A 45 -35.57 -0.65 -22.10
C GLY A 45 -36.13 -1.16 -20.77
N ALA A 46 -37.04 -2.12 -20.85
CA ALA A 46 -37.50 -2.82 -19.67
C ALA A 46 -36.29 -3.52 -19.06
N CYS A 47 -35.87 -3.10 -17.83
CA CYS A 47 -34.98 -3.88 -17.02
C CYS A 47 -35.57 -5.27 -16.85
N GLN A 48 -35.10 -6.24 -17.61
CA GLN A 48 -35.51 -7.62 -17.38
C GLN A 48 -34.98 -8.06 -16.02
N PRO A 49 -35.84 -8.61 -15.15
CA PRO A 49 -35.36 -9.15 -13.88
C PRO A 49 -34.32 -10.25 -14.15
N ALA A 50 -33.31 -10.34 -13.30
CA ALA A 50 -32.30 -11.39 -13.41
C ALA A 50 -33.03 -12.77 -13.40
N PRO A 51 -32.57 -13.74 -14.23
CA PRO A 51 -33.20 -15.06 -14.31
C PRO A 51 -32.86 -15.94 -13.09
N TYR A 52 -32.34 -15.37 -12.03
CA TYR A 52 -31.98 -16.05 -10.78
C TYR A 52 -32.31 -15.19 -9.56
N GLU A 53 -32.46 -15.88 -8.42
CA GLU A 53 -32.51 -15.27 -7.08
C GLU A 53 -31.25 -15.62 -6.30
N LEU A 54 -30.52 -14.60 -5.76
CA LEU A 54 -29.37 -14.82 -4.94
C LEU A 54 -29.83 -15.26 -3.54
N SER A 55 -29.48 -16.50 -3.15
CA SER A 55 -29.79 -17.04 -1.84
C SER A 55 -28.54 -17.10 -0.97
N THR A 56 -28.62 -16.54 0.23
CA THR A 56 -27.58 -16.59 1.28
C THR A 56 -27.90 -17.61 2.38
N ARG A 57 -28.80 -18.56 2.12
CA ARG A 57 -29.23 -19.58 3.11
C ARG A 57 -28.13 -20.55 3.51
N HIS A 58 -27.13 -20.72 2.64
CA HIS A 58 -25.99 -21.60 2.85
C HIS A 58 -24.71 -20.79 2.74
N THR A 59 -23.91 -20.78 3.81
CA THR A 59 -22.61 -20.11 3.87
C THR A 59 -21.52 -21.12 4.16
N SER A 60 -20.33 -20.92 3.59
CA SER A 60 -19.16 -21.75 3.88
C SER A 60 -18.37 -21.14 5.03
N ALA A 61 -17.85 -21.99 5.92
CA ALA A 61 -16.86 -21.59 6.91
C ALA A 61 -15.43 -21.53 6.31
N ASN A 62 -15.23 -22.08 5.09
CA ASN A 62 -13.95 -22.07 4.40
C ASN A 62 -13.78 -20.73 3.66
N GLN A 63 -13.58 -19.66 4.41
CA GLN A 63 -13.35 -18.30 3.91
C GLN A 63 -12.42 -17.56 4.86
N ASN A 64 -11.70 -16.57 4.34
CA ASN A 64 -10.87 -15.64 5.11
C ASN A 64 -10.90 -14.25 4.46
N GLU A 65 -10.38 -13.27 5.16
CA GLU A 65 -10.20 -11.93 4.62
C GLU A 65 -9.16 -11.95 3.47
N ARG A 66 -9.44 -11.19 2.40
CA ARG A 66 -8.51 -11.01 1.28
C ARG A 66 -7.30 -10.17 1.69
N ILE A 67 -7.56 -9.12 2.48
CA ILE A 67 -6.53 -8.19 2.94
C ILE A 67 -5.88 -8.80 4.18
N ALA A 68 -4.63 -9.23 4.02
CA ALA A 68 -3.85 -9.86 5.08
C ALA A 68 -2.61 -9.03 5.44
N PHE A 69 -2.19 -8.08 4.60
CA PHE A 69 -0.96 -7.31 4.76
C PHE A 69 -1.20 -5.81 4.61
N LEU A 70 -0.41 -5.02 5.33
CA LEU A 70 -0.27 -3.59 5.15
C LEU A 70 1.18 -3.28 4.79
N ILE A 71 1.41 -2.65 3.63
CA ILE A 71 2.75 -2.35 3.13
C ILE A 71 2.96 -0.84 3.10
N LEU A 72 4.03 -0.40 3.77
CA LEU A 72 4.41 1.01 3.89
C LEU A 72 5.52 1.34 2.90
N HIS A 73 5.33 2.46 2.20
CA HIS A 73 6.24 2.95 1.16
C HIS A 73 6.58 4.42 1.39
N TYR A 74 7.66 4.88 0.78
CA TYR A 74 7.81 6.28 0.42
C TYR A 74 7.83 6.43 -1.10
N THR A 75 7.45 7.62 -1.59
CA THR A 75 7.25 7.85 -3.03
C THR A 75 8.55 8.10 -3.81
N ASP A 76 9.63 8.49 -3.14
CA ASP A 76 10.89 8.98 -3.76
C ASP A 76 10.67 10.20 -4.68
N GLU A 77 9.58 10.96 -4.45
CA GLU A 77 9.13 12.07 -5.29
C GLU A 77 8.41 13.13 -4.44
N ASP A 78 8.22 14.33 -5.02
CA ASP A 78 7.38 15.38 -4.44
C ASP A 78 5.86 15.06 -4.52
N ASP A 79 5.04 15.89 -3.86
CA ASP A 79 3.58 15.68 -3.81
C ASP A 79 2.92 15.65 -5.20
N ALA A 80 3.27 16.60 -6.07
CA ALA A 80 2.66 16.71 -7.39
C ALA A 80 3.06 15.55 -8.30
N ARG A 81 4.32 15.13 -8.24
CA ARG A 81 4.84 14.01 -9.02
C ARG A 81 4.31 12.68 -8.48
N SER A 82 4.28 12.50 -7.16
CA SER A 82 3.71 11.31 -6.51
C SER A 82 2.26 11.10 -6.92
N LEU A 83 1.44 12.15 -6.88
CA LEU A 83 0.04 12.06 -7.29
C LEU A 83 -0.11 11.64 -8.75
N ARG A 84 0.66 12.24 -9.67
CA ARG A 84 0.66 11.85 -11.09
C ARG A 84 1.06 10.40 -11.29
N LEU A 85 2.18 9.97 -10.69
CA LEU A 85 2.67 8.59 -10.84
C LEU A 85 1.65 7.56 -10.38
N LEU A 86 0.92 7.83 -9.30
CA LEU A 86 0.00 6.88 -8.70
C LEU A 86 -1.41 6.90 -9.32
N THR A 87 -1.75 7.90 -10.15
CA THR A 87 -3.09 8.04 -10.73
C THR A 87 -3.14 7.95 -12.25
N GLU A 88 -2.05 8.27 -12.95
CA GLU A 88 -2.00 8.25 -14.41
C GLU A 88 -1.69 6.83 -14.93
N PRO A 89 -2.48 6.28 -15.86
CA PRO A 89 -2.42 4.86 -16.24
C PRO A 89 -1.11 4.44 -16.94
N GLU A 90 -0.39 5.36 -17.55
CA GLU A 90 0.88 5.11 -18.22
C GLU A 90 1.99 4.64 -17.29
N HIS A 91 1.94 5.02 -16.02
CA HIS A 91 2.96 4.67 -15.03
C HIS A 91 2.84 3.24 -14.49
N LYS A 92 1.67 2.61 -14.61
CA LYS A 92 1.40 1.21 -14.23
C LYS A 92 1.77 0.90 -12.77
N VAL A 93 1.65 1.89 -11.90
CA VAL A 93 1.79 1.80 -10.45
C VAL A 93 0.61 2.49 -9.78
N SER A 94 0.25 2.05 -8.59
CA SER A 94 -0.80 2.68 -7.78
C SER A 94 -0.69 2.23 -6.33
N ALA A 95 -1.22 3.01 -5.40
CA ALA A 95 -1.39 2.64 -4.01
C ALA A 95 -2.84 2.85 -3.57
N HIS A 96 -3.24 2.23 -2.46
CA HIS A 96 -4.57 2.45 -1.91
C HIS A 96 -4.66 3.85 -1.31
N TYR A 97 -3.61 4.27 -0.60
CA TYR A 97 -3.57 5.55 0.08
C TYR A 97 -2.28 6.31 -0.25
N LEU A 98 -2.39 7.64 -0.30
CA LEU A 98 -1.27 8.55 -0.38
C LEU A 98 -1.37 9.58 0.74
N ILE A 99 -0.30 9.74 1.52
CA ILE A 99 -0.14 10.75 2.56
C ILE A 99 0.81 11.82 2.03
N PRO A 100 0.32 13.04 1.76
CA PRO A 100 1.15 14.14 1.24
C PRO A 100 2.09 14.69 2.31
N ARG A 101 3.05 15.52 1.86
CA ARG A 101 4.01 16.19 2.75
C ARG A 101 3.77 17.67 2.85
N ASP A 102 3.71 18.36 1.70
CA ASP A 102 3.73 19.81 1.60
C ASP A 102 2.34 20.34 1.23
N THR A 103 1.46 20.42 2.25
CA THR A 103 0.13 21.01 2.15
C THR A 103 -0.16 21.87 3.37
N ASP A 104 -0.90 22.97 3.15
CA ASP A 104 -1.38 23.85 4.23
C ASP A 104 -2.65 23.33 4.91
N GLU A 105 -3.25 22.26 4.40
CA GLU A 105 -4.48 21.70 4.96
C GLU A 105 -4.23 21.05 6.33
N ARG A 106 -5.15 21.32 7.27
CA ARG A 106 -5.11 20.72 8.62
C ARG A 106 -6.52 20.29 9.04
N PRO A 107 -6.72 19.02 9.43
CA PRO A 107 -5.72 17.94 9.50
C PRO A 107 -5.12 17.62 8.14
N LEU A 108 -3.92 17.00 8.12
CA LEU A 108 -3.27 16.56 6.88
C LEU A 108 -4.21 15.62 6.11
N PRO A 109 -4.52 15.87 4.83
CA PRO A 109 -5.38 14.99 4.05
C PRO A 109 -4.70 13.62 3.83
N VAL A 110 -5.53 12.58 3.77
CA VAL A 110 -5.13 11.26 3.30
C VAL A 110 -5.94 10.97 2.05
N TYR A 111 -5.27 10.79 0.92
CA TYR A 111 -5.95 10.51 -0.35
C TYR A 111 -6.15 9.01 -0.52
N GLN A 112 -7.40 8.56 -0.61
CA GLN A 112 -7.68 7.19 -1.06
C GLN A 112 -7.73 7.18 -2.60
N LEU A 113 -6.69 6.60 -3.22
CA LEU A 113 -6.54 6.56 -4.68
C LEU A 113 -7.17 5.30 -5.28
N VAL A 114 -7.11 4.18 -4.55
CA VAL A 114 -7.71 2.91 -4.94
C VAL A 114 -8.60 2.42 -3.80
N PRO A 115 -9.86 2.04 -4.06
CA PRO A 115 -10.73 1.44 -3.04
C PRO A 115 -10.12 0.15 -2.48
N ASP A 116 -10.28 -0.11 -1.18
CA ASP A 116 -9.72 -1.29 -0.50
C ASP A 116 -10.18 -2.62 -1.12
N SER A 117 -11.36 -2.64 -1.73
CA SER A 117 -11.91 -3.81 -2.44
C SER A 117 -11.18 -4.14 -3.75
N GLN A 118 -10.42 -3.20 -4.29
CA GLN A 118 -9.64 -3.36 -5.51
C GLN A 118 -8.19 -3.70 -5.19
N ARG A 119 -7.43 -4.08 -6.21
CA ARG A 119 -6.00 -4.39 -6.10
C ARG A 119 -5.17 -3.24 -6.63
N ALA A 120 -4.48 -2.51 -5.77
CA ALA A 120 -3.45 -1.55 -6.18
C ALA A 120 -2.14 -2.26 -6.60
N TRP A 121 -1.28 -1.58 -7.34
CA TRP A 121 -0.04 -2.11 -7.90
C TRP A 121 1.18 -1.43 -7.27
N HIS A 122 1.47 -1.76 -6.00
CA HIS A 122 2.52 -1.13 -5.20
C HIS A 122 3.66 -2.07 -4.81
N ALA A 123 3.39 -3.37 -4.59
CA ALA A 123 4.38 -4.29 -4.04
C ALA A 123 5.29 -4.95 -5.10
N GLY A 124 4.87 -4.98 -6.38
CA GLY A 124 5.63 -5.60 -7.46
C GLY A 124 5.98 -7.08 -7.19
N ARG A 125 7.20 -7.49 -7.60
CA ARG A 125 7.74 -8.80 -7.20
C ARG A 125 8.10 -8.73 -5.72
N SER A 126 7.39 -9.49 -4.90
CA SER A 126 7.48 -9.45 -3.45
C SER A 126 7.24 -10.82 -2.85
N ARG A 127 7.80 -11.06 -1.67
CA ARG A 127 7.65 -12.31 -0.93
C ARG A 127 7.67 -12.04 0.58
N TRP A 128 6.81 -12.74 1.31
CA TRP A 128 6.81 -12.82 2.77
C TRP A 128 6.29 -14.17 3.21
N HIS A 129 7.05 -14.93 3.96
CA HIS A 129 6.76 -16.36 4.21
C HIS A 129 6.47 -17.12 2.91
N GLN A 130 5.33 -17.82 2.86
CA GLN A 130 4.85 -18.54 1.66
C GLN A 130 4.14 -17.64 0.64
N TYR A 131 3.86 -16.38 0.96
CA TYR A 131 3.13 -15.47 0.08
C TYR A 131 4.07 -14.83 -0.94
N ALA A 132 3.65 -14.79 -2.19
CA ALA A 132 4.35 -14.14 -3.29
C ALA A 132 3.41 -13.20 -4.06
N GLY A 133 3.93 -12.06 -4.54
CA GLY A 133 3.13 -11.11 -5.30
C GLY A 133 2.04 -10.45 -4.45
N LEU A 134 2.42 -9.79 -3.37
CA LEU A 134 1.53 -9.33 -2.30
C LEU A 134 0.46 -8.31 -2.71
N ASN A 135 0.51 -7.72 -3.91
CA ASN A 135 -0.56 -6.83 -4.39
C ASN A 135 -1.98 -7.40 -4.24
N ALA A 136 -2.13 -8.73 -4.34
CA ALA A 136 -3.45 -9.37 -4.28
C ALA A 136 -4.02 -9.47 -2.86
N SER A 137 -3.17 -9.40 -1.84
CA SER A 137 -3.52 -9.65 -0.44
C SER A 137 -3.12 -8.51 0.52
N SER A 138 -2.76 -7.34 -0.01
CA SER A 138 -2.32 -6.21 0.80
C SER A 138 -3.06 -4.92 0.49
N LEU A 139 -2.97 -3.99 1.44
CA LEU A 139 -3.13 -2.56 1.21
C LEU A 139 -1.74 -1.91 1.14
N GLY A 140 -1.55 -0.94 0.26
CA GLY A 140 -0.32 -0.14 0.16
C GLY A 140 -0.61 1.31 0.54
N ILE A 141 0.25 1.86 1.40
CA ILE A 141 0.25 3.28 1.77
C ILE A 141 1.55 3.89 1.27
N GLU A 142 1.44 4.85 0.38
CA GLU A 142 2.54 5.70 -0.06
C GLU A 142 2.60 6.97 0.78
N ILE A 143 3.78 7.36 1.21
CA ILE A 143 4.01 8.57 2.00
C ILE A 143 4.99 9.45 1.22
N VAL A 144 4.60 10.68 0.91
CA VAL A 144 5.47 11.57 0.16
C VAL A 144 6.73 11.89 0.94
N ASN A 145 7.86 11.47 0.39
CA ASN A 145 9.20 11.63 0.95
C ASN A 145 10.21 11.40 -0.16
N LEU A 146 11.25 12.25 -0.25
CA LEU A 146 12.28 12.19 -1.31
C LEU A 146 13.37 11.13 -1.05
N GLY A 147 13.25 10.35 0.02
CA GLY A 147 14.28 9.39 0.39
C GLY A 147 15.58 10.09 0.80
N TYR A 148 16.56 10.09 -0.07
CA TYR A 148 17.86 10.76 0.09
C TYR A 148 18.28 11.43 -1.23
N PRO A 149 19.15 12.45 -1.21
CA PRO A 149 19.57 13.14 -2.41
C PRO A 149 20.42 12.24 -3.33
N PRO A 150 20.35 12.40 -4.67
CA PRO A 150 21.05 11.52 -5.63
C PRO A 150 22.55 11.40 -5.42
N GLU A 151 23.22 12.42 -4.90
CA GLU A 151 24.65 12.42 -4.58
C GLU A 151 25.02 11.41 -3.50
N ASP A 152 24.07 10.99 -2.70
CA ASP A 152 24.27 10.00 -1.63
C ASP A 152 24.12 8.54 -2.10
N GLU A 153 23.72 8.31 -3.35
CA GLU A 153 23.43 6.96 -3.89
C GLU A 153 24.57 5.95 -3.62
N LEU A 154 25.80 6.39 -3.73
CA LEU A 154 26.97 5.52 -3.52
C LEU A 154 27.40 5.41 -2.06
N LEU A 155 26.80 6.20 -1.17
CA LEU A 155 27.08 6.11 0.26
C LEU A 155 26.40 4.88 0.89
N PRO A 156 27.02 4.28 1.91
CA PRO A 156 26.33 3.32 2.78
C PRO A 156 25.05 3.93 3.36
N ALA A 157 24.00 3.14 3.53
CA ALA A 157 22.68 3.64 3.95
C ALA A 157 22.71 4.51 5.24
N HIS A 158 23.58 4.18 6.19
CA HIS A 158 23.74 4.93 7.44
C HIS A 158 24.51 6.27 7.29
N GLN A 159 25.05 6.57 6.13
CA GLN A 159 25.75 7.83 5.81
C GLN A 159 24.93 8.72 4.88
N ARG A 160 23.80 8.24 4.36
CA ARG A 160 22.91 9.01 3.48
C ARG A 160 22.13 10.05 4.27
N HIS A 161 21.85 11.19 3.65
CA HIS A 161 21.03 12.26 4.23
C HIS A 161 19.54 12.00 3.98
N TRP A 162 19.01 10.99 4.66
CA TRP A 162 17.60 10.62 4.56
C TRP A 162 16.68 11.75 4.98
N GLN A 163 15.63 12.00 4.18
CA GLN A 163 14.62 12.99 4.51
C GLN A 163 13.76 12.49 5.70
N PRO A 164 13.61 13.27 6.78
CA PRO A 164 12.74 12.90 7.89
C PRO A 164 11.25 13.07 7.51
N TYR A 165 10.38 12.28 8.10
CA TYR A 165 8.94 12.49 8.05
C TYR A 165 8.52 13.69 8.90
N THR A 166 7.49 14.44 8.46
CA THR A 166 6.94 15.54 9.27
C THR A 166 6.07 14.99 10.40
N GLN A 167 5.90 15.75 11.48
CA GLN A 167 5.02 15.36 12.58
C GLN A 167 3.56 15.17 12.12
N ALA A 168 3.10 15.94 11.13
CA ALA A 168 1.78 15.79 10.56
C ALA A 168 1.64 14.46 9.80
N GLN A 169 2.68 14.06 9.04
CA GLN A 169 2.72 12.74 8.39
C GLN A 169 2.72 11.61 9.42
N ILE A 170 3.56 11.69 10.46
CA ILE A 170 3.64 10.67 11.52
C ILE A 170 2.27 10.48 12.19
N ALA A 171 1.59 11.57 12.52
CA ALA A 171 0.25 11.51 13.10
C ALA A 171 -0.78 10.87 12.13
N ALA A 172 -0.74 11.23 10.84
CA ALA A 172 -1.63 10.66 9.83
C ALA A 172 -1.33 9.17 9.58
N ILE A 173 -0.04 8.78 9.51
CA ILE A 173 0.39 7.38 9.41
C ILE A 173 -0.17 6.58 10.60
N GLY A 174 0.03 7.05 11.83
CA GLY A 174 -0.43 6.38 13.03
C GLY A 174 -1.94 6.14 13.04
N ALA A 175 -2.72 7.20 12.75
CA ALA A 175 -4.18 7.11 12.72
C ALA A 175 -4.70 6.18 11.62
N LEU A 176 -4.21 6.33 10.38
CA LEU A 176 -4.63 5.51 9.25
C LEU A 176 -4.27 4.05 9.43
N THR A 177 -3.01 3.76 9.81
CA THR A 177 -2.55 2.37 9.96
C THR A 177 -3.28 1.67 11.10
N GLN A 178 -3.55 2.35 12.21
CA GLN A 178 -4.34 1.80 13.32
C GLN A 178 -5.76 1.44 12.87
N GLU A 179 -6.42 2.33 12.14
CA GLU A 179 -7.76 2.07 11.60
C GLU A 179 -7.77 0.85 10.67
N LEU A 180 -6.82 0.77 9.72
CA LEU A 180 -6.76 -0.34 8.75
C LEU A 180 -6.43 -1.68 9.43
N VAL A 181 -5.48 -1.69 10.36
CA VAL A 181 -5.11 -2.90 11.12
C VAL A 181 -6.30 -3.41 11.92
N GLN A 182 -7.08 -2.53 12.56
CA GLN A 182 -8.28 -2.91 13.30
C GLN A 182 -9.40 -3.38 12.37
N ARG A 183 -9.63 -2.68 11.26
CA ARG A 183 -10.68 -3.01 10.28
C ARG A 183 -10.48 -4.39 9.66
N TYR A 184 -9.26 -4.71 9.25
CA TYR A 184 -8.92 -5.94 8.54
C TYR A 184 -8.26 -7.00 9.43
N GLN A 185 -8.13 -6.76 10.72
CA GLN A 185 -7.52 -7.68 11.69
C GLN A 185 -6.12 -8.14 11.25
N ILE A 186 -5.30 -7.20 10.73
CA ILE A 186 -3.96 -7.48 10.22
C ILE A 186 -3.03 -7.78 11.40
N PRO A 187 -2.40 -8.98 11.46
CA PRO A 187 -1.46 -9.30 12.50
C PRO A 187 -0.23 -8.38 12.52
N PRO A 188 0.38 -8.12 13.69
CA PRO A 188 1.55 -7.22 13.77
C PRO A 188 2.69 -7.59 12.81
N THR A 189 2.95 -8.87 12.60
CA THR A 189 4.00 -9.38 11.70
C THR A 189 3.65 -9.30 10.21
N GLN A 190 2.49 -8.74 9.88
CA GLN A 190 2.02 -8.52 8.51
C GLN A 190 1.86 -7.03 8.16
N VAL A 191 2.33 -6.14 9.05
CA VAL A 191 2.55 -4.72 8.76
C VAL A 191 4.03 -4.55 8.44
N LEU A 192 4.33 -4.28 7.17
CA LEU A 192 5.65 -4.48 6.59
C LEU A 192 6.13 -3.27 5.78
N ALA A 193 7.44 -3.11 5.71
CA ALA A 193 8.10 -2.23 4.75
C ALA A 193 8.09 -2.84 3.34
N HIS A 194 8.16 -2.01 2.31
CA HIS A 194 8.45 -2.52 0.97
C HIS A 194 9.82 -3.23 0.92
N SER A 195 10.80 -2.72 1.66
CA SER A 195 12.11 -3.37 1.83
C SER A 195 12.01 -4.76 2.47
N ASP A 196 11.07 -5.01 3.39
CA ASP A 196 10.91 -6.33 3.99
C ASP A 196 10.49 -7.39 2.97
N ILE A 197 9.58 -7.02 2.06
CA ILE A 197 9.00 -7.95 1.07
C ILE A 197 9.76 -8.00 -0.25
N ALA A 198 10.70 -7.08 -0.47
CA ALA A 198 11.50 -6.99 -1.69
C ALA A 198 12.93 -6.47 -1.41
N PRO A 199 13.68 -7.10 -0.48
CA PRO A 199 14.92 -6.54 0.08
C PRO A 199 16.02 -6.31 -0.94
N GLU A 200 16.06 -7.08 -2.04
CA GLU A 200 17.10 -6.97 -3.07
C GLU A 200 16.94 -5.74 -3.97
N ARG A 201 15.78 -5.05 -3.92
CA ARG A 201 15.46 -3.96 -4.86
C ARG A 201 14.84 -2.72 -4.22
N LYS A 202 14.49 -2.79 -2.93
CA LYS A 202 13.75 -1.74 -2.23
C LYS A 202 14.36 -1.41 -0.87
N GLN A 203 14.23 -0.14 -0.48
CA GLN A 203 14.68 0.35 0.84
C GLN A 203 13.62 1.24 1.51
N ASP A 204 12.53 1.54 0.80
CA ASP A 204 11.40 2.28 1.36
C ASP A 204 10.66 1.45 2.45
N PRO A 205 10.13 2.09 3.51
CA PRO A 205 10.03 3.52 3.75
C PRO A 205 11.27 4.17 4.42
N GLY A 206 12.42 3.52 4.44
CA GLY A 206 13.68 4.05 4.90
C GLY A 206 13.87 4.09 6.42
N PRO A 207 15.07 4.49 6.91
CA PRO A 207 15.44 4.40 8.33
C PRO A 207 14.75 5.41 9.24
N HIS A 208 14.15 6.49 8.68
CA HIS A 208 13.42 7.49 9.47
C HIS A 208 11.93 7.17 9.64
N PHE A 209 11.47 6.02 9.12
CA PHE A 209 10.09 5.61 9.32
C PHE A 209 9.85 5.23 10.80
N PRO A 210 8.76 5.69 11.43
CA PRO A 210 8.56 5.63 12.88
C PRO A 210 8.04 4.27 13.37
N TRP A 211 8.67 3.14 12.99
CA TRP A 211 8.22 1.78 13.34
C TRP A 211 7.99 1.58 14.84
N ARG A 212 8.95 2.03 15.66
CA ARG A 212 8.87 1.93 17.12
C ARG A 212 7.65 2.68 17.68
N GLU A 213 7.43 3.91 17.19
CA GLU A 213 6.31 4.75 17.62
C GLU A 213 4.98 4.11 17.24
N LEU A 214 4.84 3.61 16.01
CA LEU A 214 3.64 2.90 15.55
C LEU A 214 3.32 1.69 16.43
N ALA A 215 4.33 0.88 16.75
CA ALA A 215 4.12 -0.32 17.57
C ALA A 215 3.76 0.02 19.02
N LEU A 216 4.45 0.98 19.64
CA LEU A 216 4.27 1.28 21.07
C LEU A 216 3.09 2.20 21.37
N HIS A 217 2.78 3.16 20.49
CA HIS A 217 1.73 4.16 20.74
C HIS A 217 0.43 3.88 19.97
N HIS A 218 0.49 3.19 18.83
CA HIS A 218 -0.68 2.87 18.02
C HIS A 218 -1.03 1.38 18.00
N GLY A 219 -0.17 0.49 18.56
CA GLY A 219 -0.37 -0.95 18.50
C GLY A 219 -0.27 -1.53 17.07
N VAL A 220 0.49 -0.87 16.19
CA VAL A 220 0.60 -1.20 14.76
C VAL A 220 1.99 -1.72 14.45
N GLY A 221 2.05 -2.91 13.83
CA GLY A 221 3.29 -3.56 13.46
C GLY A 221 3.96 -4.33 14.60
N ALA A 222 4.95 -5.13 14.21
CA ALA A 222 5.74 -5.90 15.15
C ALA A 222 6.89 -5.04 15.71
N TRP A 223 7.14 -5.18 17.00
CA TRP A 223 8.30 -4.60 17.67
C TRP A 223 8.80 -5.55 18.76
N PRO A 224 10.13 -5.69 18.96
CA PRO A 224 10.66 -6.56 20.00
C PRO A 224 10.32 -6.02 21.40
N ASP A 225 10.26 -6.91 22.38
CA ASP A 225 10.29 -6.52 23.79
C ASP A 225 11.70 -5.96 24.12
N GLU A 226 11.79 -4.65 24.36
CA GLU A 226 13.06 -3.96 24.56
C GLU A 226 13.80 -4.42 25.84
N ALA A 227 13.06 -4.80 26.88
CA ALA A 227 13.65 -5.36 28.09
C ALA A 227 14.24 -6.74 27.80
N ARG A 228 13.56 -7.55 26.97
CA ARG A 228 14.06 -8.84 26.53
C ARG A 228 15.30 -8.71 25.65
N VAL A 229 15.30 -7.76 24.70
CA VAL A 229 16.51 -7.44 23.89
C VAL A 229 17.69 -7.08 24.77
N THR A 230 17.47 -6.21 25.78
CA THR A 230 18.51 -5.82 26.73
C THR A 230 19.05 -7.02 27.50
N ALA A 231 18.18 -7.89 28.01
CA ALA A 231 18.57 -9.10 28.72
C ALA A 231 19.37 -10.07 27.83
N LEU A 232 18.95 -10.26 26.59
CA LEU A 232 19.65 -11.12 25.61
C LEU A 232 21.05 -10.58 25.27
N ARG A 233 21.21 -9.27 25.13
CA ARG A 233 22.52 -8.63 24.88
C ARG A 233 23.51 -8.79 26.05
N GLN A 234 23.00 -8.95 27.28
CA GLN A 234 23.81 -9.17 28.46
C GLN A 234 24.24 -10.64 28.66
N GLN A 235 23.62 -11.56 27.92
CA GLN A 235 23.94 -12.99 27.98
C GLN A 235 24.95 -13.34 26.89
N PRO A 236 26.02 -14.06 27.18
CA PRO A 236 26.92 -14.57 26.15
C PRO A 236 26.21 -15.62 25.32
N ALA A 237 25.76 -15.24 24.15
CA ALA A 237 25.20 -16.17 23.16
C ALA A 237 26.27 -16.45 22.08
N PRO A 238 26.39 -17.69 21.59
CA PRO A 238 27.21 -17.98 20.43
C PRO A 238 26.75 -17.14 19.23
N ALA A 239 27.70 -16.56 18.51
CA ALA A 239 27.38 -15.91 17.24
C ALA A 239 26.80 -16.95 16.27
N TRP A 240 25.70 -16.63 15.63
CA TRP A 240 25.10 -17.50 14.61
C TRP A 240 25.97 -17.54 13.35
N ASP A 241 26.10 -18.70 12.76
CA ASP A 241 26.66 -18.84 11.42
C ASP A 241 25.68 -18.37 10.34
N ALA A 242 26.13 -18.32 9.10
CA ALA A 242 25.32 -17.85 7.97
C ALA A 242 24.04 -18.66 7.79
N LEU A 243 24.11 -19.98 7.95
CA LEU A 243 22.95 -20.86 7.81
C LEU A 243 21.89 -20.56 8.89
N THR A 244 22.31 -20.43 10.13
CA THR A 244 21.42 -20.10 11.26
C THR A 244 20.74 -18.74 11.04
N TRP A 245 21.50 -17.70 10.65
CA TRP A 245 20.93 -16.40 10.33
C TRP A 245 19.86 -16.46 9.25
N GLN A 246 20.15 -17.14 8.14
CA GLN A 246 19.21 -17.33 7.03
C GLN A 246 17.93 -18.05 7.47
N GLN A 247 18.08 -19.11 8.27
CA GLN A 247 16.93 -19.85 8.81
C GLN A 247 16.08 -19.01 9.75
N GLN A 248 16.67 -18.20 10.64
CA GLN A 248 15.93 -17.37 11.58
C GLN A 248 15.26 -16.17 10.89
N LEU A 249 15.92 -15.55 9.90
CA LEU A 249 15.29 -14.52 9.05
C LEU A 249 14.12 -15.10 8.24
N ALA A 250 14.28 -16.30 7.66
CA ALA A 250 13.20 -16.99 6.96
C ALA A 250 12.04 -17.37 7.88
N ARG A 251 12.34 -17.82 9.11
CA ARG A 251 11.34 -18.11 10.15
C ARG A 251 10.54 -16.86 10.52
N TYR A 252 11.18 -15.71 10.59
CA TYR A 252 10.50 -14.44 10.85
C TYR A 252 9.61 -14.00 9.67
N GLY A 253 9.98 -14.33 8.42
CA GLY A 253 9.16 -14.05 7.24
C GLY A 253 9.93 -13.68 5.97
N TYR A 254 11.20 -13.31 6.08
CA TYR A 254 12.00 -12.88 4.92
C TYR A 254 12.11 -13.96 3.85
N GLY A 255 11.96 -13.55 2.60
CA GLY A 255 12.08 -14.44 1.43
C GLY A 255 13.52 -14.77 1.08
N ILE A 256 14.24 -15.48 1.94
CA ILE A 256 15.65 -15.79 1.82
C ILE A 256 15.89 -17.31 1.68
N ALA A 257 16.94 -17.71 0.92
CA ALA A 257 17.38 -19.08 0.84
C ALA A 257 18.37 -19.42 1.96
N SER A 258 18.28 -20.64 2.51
CA SER A 258 19.22 -21.15 3.53
C SER A 258 20.40 -21.84 2.85
N SER A 259 21.28 -21.05 2.22
CA SER A 259 22.45 -21.55 1.46
C SER A 259 23.67 -21.90 2.33
N GLY A 260 23.74 -21.35 3.56
CA GLY A 260 24.89 -21.43 4.42
C GLY A 260 26.04 -20.47 4.04
N THR A 261 25.88 -19.71 2.95
CA THR A 261 26.84 -18.69 2.53
C THR A 261 26.23 -17.29 2.73
N TRP A 262 26.97 -16.38 3.38
CA TRP A 262 26.53 -15.00 3.56
C TRP A 262 26.70 -14.22 2.26
N ASP A 263 25.72 -14.37 1.36
CA ASP A 263 25.69 -13.80 0.01
C ASP A 263 24.95 -12.46 -0.04
N GLU A 264 24.76 -11.90 -1.24
CA GLU A 264 24.08 -10.61 -1.40
C GLU A 264 22.59 -10.68 -1.05
N GLN A 265 21.91 -11.82 -1.24
CA GLN A 265 20.55 -12.03 -0.79
C GLN A 265 20.47 -11.95 0.74
N SER A 266 21.43 -12.56 1.43
CA SER A 266 21.54 -12.52 2.90
C SER A 266 21.75 -11.09 3.40
N ARG A 267 22.66 -10.33 2.75
CA ARG A 267 22.92 -8.92 3.07
C ARG A 267 21.71 -8.05 2.82
N ALA A 268 21.00 -8.27 1.72
CA ALA A 268 19.79 -7.52 1.40
C ALA A 268 18.70 -7.75 2.45
N ALA A 269 18.44 -8.98 2.84
CA ALA A 269 17.48 -9.32 3.89
C ALA A 269 17.89 -8.70 5.24
N MET A 270 19.19 -8.73 5.58
CA MET A 270 19.69 -8.12 6.80
C MET A 270 19.55 -6.59 6.76
N ARG A 271 19.84 -5.93 5.63
CA ARG A 271 19.61 -4.48 5.48
C ARG A 271 18.13 -4.12 5.69
N ALA A 272 17.21 -4.90 5.12
CA ALA A 272 15.77 -4.69 5.32
C ALA A 272 15.39 -4.86 6.80
N PHE A 273 15.86 -5.90 7.45
CA PHE A 273 15.68 -6.12 8.90
C PHE A 273 16.23 -4.94 9.73
N GLN A 274 17.42 -4.44 9.40
CA GLN A 274 18.01 -3.31 10.07
C GLN A 274 17.23 -2.01 9.85
N LEU A 275 16.78 -1.73 8.61
CA LEU A 275 15.92 -0.58 8.30
C LEU A 275 14.65 -0.56 9.15
N HIS A 276 14.06 -1.72 9.41
CA HIS A 276 12.84 -1.85 10.18
C HIS A 276 13.11 -1.79 11.70
N PHE A 277 14.05 -2.58 12.22
CA PHE A 277 14.19 -2.84 13.66
C PHE A 277 15.41 -2.18 14.32
N ARG A 278 16.40 -1.75 13.53
CA ARG A 278 17.64 -1.10 14.03
C ARG A 278 18.20 -0.08 13.02
N PRO A 279 17.43 0.98 12.70
CA PRO A 279 17.78 1.91 11.63
C PRO A 279 19.04 2.77 11.89
N THR A 280 19.59 2.76 13.11
CA THR A 280 20.79 3.53 13.45
C THR A 280 22.07 3.03 12.78
N GLN A 281 22.08 1.77 12.32
CA GLN A 281 23.23 1.18 11.63
C GLN A 281 22.77 0.13 10.62
N VAL A 282 22.60 0.54 9.36
CA VAL A 282 22.15 -0.31 8.26
C VAL A 282 23.38 -0.72 7.44
N SER A 283 23.97 -1.86 7.77
CA SER A 283 25.18 -2.38 7.13
C SER A 283 24.95 -3.57 6.21
N GLY A 284 23.90 -4.35 6.46
CA GLY A 284 23.70 -5.66 5.85
C GLY A 284 24.54 -6.78 6.48
N GLU A 285 25.35 -6.44 7.47
CA GLU A 285 26.12 -7.42 8.23
C GLU A 285 25.45 -7.67 9.59
N PRO A 286 25.37 -8.93 10.02
CA PRO A 286 24.77 -9.28 11.29
C PRO A 286 25.69 -8.96 12.47
N ASP A 287 25.10 -8.64 13.62
CA ASP A 287 25.82 -8.43 14.87
C ASP A 287 24.99 -8.93 16.07
N ALA A 288 25.59 -8.85 17.25
CA ALA A 288 24.96 -9.32 18.49
C ALA A 288 23.66 -8.58 18.83
N GLU A 289 23.52 -7.31 18.43
CA GLU A 289 22.29 -6.56 18.64
C GLU A 289 21.18 -7.04 17.70
N CYS A 290 21.49 -7.23 16.43
CA CYS A 290 20.54 -7.82 15.47
C CYS A 290 20.10 -9.23 15.92
N GLN A 291 21.03 -10.03 16.47
CA GLN A 291 20.72 -11.36 17.01
C GLN A 291 19.72 -11.27 18.17
N ALA A 292 19.98 -10.39 19.14
CA ALA A 292 19.09 -10.19 20.29
C ALA A 292 17.71 -9.69 19.87
N ILE A 293 17.63 -8.75 18.91
CA ILE A 293 16.37 -8.24 18.37
C ILE A 293 15.59 -9.37 17.69
N LEU A 294 16.22 -10.12 16.79
CA LEU A 294 15.53 -11.20 16.06
C LEU A 294 15.08 -12.31 17.01
N MET A 295 15.89 -12.68 18.01
CA MET A 295 15.49 -13.63 19.04
C MET A 295 14.24 -13.16 19.80
N ALA A 296 14.23 -11.91 20.27
CA ALA A 296 13.07 -11.34 20.99
C ALA A 296 11.82 -11.29 20.15
N LEU A 297 11.92 -10.98 18.84
CA LEU A 297 10.82 -11.00 17.88
C LEU A 297 10.29 -12.44 17.69
N LEU A 298 11.17 -13.42 17.52
CA LEU A 298 10.78 -14.81 17.34
C LEU A 298 10.13 -15.39 18.59
N GLU A 299 10.65 -15.11 19.77
CA GLU A 299 10.04 -15.52 21.06
C GLU A 299 8.63 -14.93 21.21
N ARG A 300 8.43 -13.67 20.80
CA ARG A 300 7.15 -12.98 20.96
C ARG A 300 6.09 -13.41 19.97
N TYR A 301 6.46 -13.56 18.69
CA TYR A 301 5.49 -13.74 17.61
C TYR A 301 5.47 -15.15 17.01
N PHE A 302 6.52 -15.92 17.22
CA PHE A 302 6.70 -17.27 16.67
C PHE A 302 7.25 -18.22 17.75
N PRO A 303 6.57 -18.34 18.92
CA PRO A 303 7.05 -19.24 19.99
C PRO A 303 7.14 -20.67 19.46
N GLU A 304 8.13 -21.43 19.95
CA GLU A 304 8.18 -22.87 19.69
C GLU A 304 6.95 -23.52 20.32
N PRO A 305 6.35 -24.51 19.64
CA PRO A 305 5.30 -25.31 20.26
C PRO A 305 5.89 -26.03 21.47
N GLY A 306 5.29 -25.78 22.65
CA GLY A 306 5.69 -26.38 23.93
C GLY A 306 5.45 -27.91 23.96
#